data_2d6c4254cc76e323dce3dae14786b0a7
#
_entry.id   2d6c4254cc76e323dce3dae14786b0a7
#
_cell.length_a   1.000
_cell.length_b   1.000
_cell.length_c   1.000
_cell.angle_alpha   90.00
_cell.angle_beta   90.00
_cell.angle_gamma   90.00
#
_symmetry.space_group_name_H-M   'P 1'
#
loop_
_entity.id
_entity.type
_entity.pdbx_description
1 polymer ?
#
loop_
_entity_poly.entity_id
_entity_poly.type
_entity_poly.pdbx_seq_one_letter_code
_entity_poly.pdbx_strand_id
1 'polypeptide(L)'
;EALAYLDEVTGTGPGGALLAGLDNVREPHLHAFLDAKAAQARERRVVLRLGDQTWIQGVLTEPVVVTTVLGNLVDNGIDAASGPDGGQPGEVEVEVIADGDTVLVTVGDSGPGIAFEDADDVFAEGVTTKPGAHVPGGRGMGLALARQIARRVGGDVWVADAGGRGSADDDEPGGAVFVARLPGVLAPTDEAEDDSYSQTDEPGVTP
;
A
#
# COMPACT_ATOMS: atom_id res chain seq x y z
N GLU A 1 -32.59 -5.68 0.49
CA GLU A 1 -31.56 -5.38 1.52
C GLU A 1 -30.21 -6.00 1.13
N ALA A 2 -30.15 -7.28 0.73
CA ALA A 2 -28.88 -7.94 0.31
C ALA A 2 -28.23 -7.30 -0.94
N LEU A 3 -29.01 -6.78 -1.89
CA LEU A 3 -28.50 -6.08 -3.08
C LEU A 3 -27.93 -4.69 -2.75
N ALA A 4 -28.50 -4.00 -1.75
CA ALA A 4 -27.97 -2.71 -1.29
C ALA A 4 -26.63 -2.87 -0.56
N TYR A 5 -26.46 -3.96 0.19
CA TYR A 5 -25.19 -4.29 0.85
C TYR A 5 -24.09 -4.66 -0.15
N LEU A 6 -24.44 -5.35 -1.24
CA LEU A 6 -23.51 -5.67 -2.33
C LEU A 6 -23.09 -4.42 -3.13
N ASP A 7 -23.99 -3.44 -3.32
CA ASP A 7 -23.68 -2.16 -3.96
C ASP A 7 -22.71 -1.30 -3.09
N GLU A 8 -22.84 -1.39 -1.77
CA GLU A 8 -21.98 -0.68 -0.82
C GLU A 8 -20.57 -1.30 -0.75
N VAL A 9 -20.48 -2.64 -0.86
CA VAL A 9 -19.21 -3.38 -0.83
C VAL A 9 -18.52 -3.41 -2.20
N THR A 10 -19.29 -3.40 -3.31
CA THR A 10 -18.71 -3.49 -4.68
C THR A 10 -18.57 -2.15 -5.38
N GLY A 11 -19.10 -1.06 -4.83
CA GLY A 11 -18.95 0.29 -5.38
C GLY A 11 -19.41 0.45 -6.83
N THR A 12 -20.40 -0.33 -7.28
CA THR A 12 -20.92 -0.30 -8.65
C THR A 12 -22.00 0.77 -8.87
N GLY A 13 -21.76 2.00 -8.41
CA GLY A 13 -22.51 3.17 -8.87
C GLY A 13 -21.89 3.75 -10.15
N PRO A 14 -22.65 4.52 -10.98
CA PRO A 14 -22.16 5.13 -12.23
C PRO A 14 -21.27 6.37 -12.02
N GLY A 15 -20.37 6.31 -11.09
CA GLY A 15 -19.27 7.20 -10.77
C GLY A 15 -18.37 6.35 -9.90
N GLY A 16 -17.31 5.77 -10.47
CA GLY A 16 -16.47 4.76 -9.84
C GLY A 16 -16.29 5.02 -8.36
N ALA A 17 -16.66 4.07 -7.51
CA ALA A 17 -16.51 4.22 -6.07
C ALA A 17 -15.05 4.52 -5.79
N LEU A 18 -14.81 5.71 -5.30
CA LEU A 18 -13.51 6.16 -4.82
C LEU A 18 -13.03 5.15 -3.78
N LEU A 19 -11.75 4.82 -3.83
CA LEU A 19 -11.11 4.01 -2.80
C LEU A 19 -11.39 4.66 -1.44
N ALA A 20 -12.06 3.94 -0.54
CA ALA A 20 -12.42 4.47 0.77
C ALA A 20 -11.14 4.87 1.53
N GLY A 21 -11.14 6.03 2.18
CA GLY A 21 -9.97 6.56 2.89
C GLY A 21 -8.96 7.29 2.00
N LEU A 22 -9.19 7.42 0.69
CA LEU A 22 -8.28 8.12 -0.20
C LEU A 22 -8.12 9.62 0.15
N ASP A 23 -9.09 10.23 0.82
CA ASP A 23 -9.03 11.60 1.34
C ASP A 23 -7.90 11.79 2.38
N ASN A 24 -7.45 10.71 3.03
CA ASN A 24 -6.31 10.72 3.95
C ASN A 24 -4.96 10.75 3.22
N VAL A 25 -4.95 10.50 1.92
CA VAL A 25 -3.77 10.58 1.06
C VAL A 25 -3.77 11.94 0.37
N ARG A 26 -3.19 12.94 1.03
CA ARG A 26 -3.19 14.32 0.55
C ARG A 26 -2.05 14.63 -0.43
N GLU A 27 -1.11 13.70 -0.60
CA GLU A 27 -0.05 13.81 -1.60
C GLU A 27 -0.60 13.46 -2.99
N PRO A 28 -0.55 14.38 -3.98
CA PRO A 28 -1.28 14.22 -5.24
C PRO A 28 -0.83 13.04 -6.10
N HIS A 29 0.48 12.73 -6.12
CA HIS A 29 1.00 11.62 -6.92
C HIS A 29 0.55 10.27 -6.36
N LEU A 30 0.58 10.11 -5.03
CA LEU A 30 0.11 8.89 -4.37
C LEU A 30 -1.40 8.73 -4.50
N HIS A 31 -2.15 9.83 -4.36
CA HIS A 31 -3.59 9.82 -4.53
C HIS A 31 -3.98 9.28 -5.92
N ALA A 32 -3.44 9.89 -6.99
CA ALA A 32 -3.71 9.47 -8.36
C ALA A 32 -3.21 8.03 -8.63
N PHE A 33 -2.07 7.67 -8.06
CA PHE A 33 -1.49 6.34 -8.21
C PHE A 33 -2.37 5.25 -7.57
N LEU A 34 -2.83 5.47 -6.32
CA LEU A 34 -3.68 4.52 -5.60
C LEU A 34 -5.05 4.36 -6.26
N ASP A 35 -5.65 5.45 -6.77
CA ASP A 35 -6.90 5.37 -7.52
C ASP A 35 -6.75 4.52 -8.80
N ALA A 36 -5.67 4.72 -9.54
CA ALA A 36 -5.35 3.90 -10.72
C ALA A 36 -5.13 2.42 -10.35
N LYS A 37 -4.46 2.14 -9.22
CA LYS A 37 -4.24 0.76 -8.74
C LYS A 37 -5.53 0.10 -8.28
N ALA A 38 -6.45 0.84 -7.66
CA ALA A 38 -7.76 0.32 -7.31
C ALA A 38 -8.58 -0.05 -8.56
N ALA A 39 -8.50 0.73 -9.62
CA ALA A 39 -9.12 0.39 -10.91
C ALA A 39 -8.51 -0.89 -11.51
N GLN A 40 -7.18 -1.02 -11.51
CA GLN A 40 -6.47 -2.21 -11.99
C GLN A 40 -6.82 -3.47 -11.18
N ALA A 41 -6.91 -3.37 -9.84
CA ALA A 41 -7.29 -4.46 -8.96
C ALA A 41 -8.69 -4.99 -9.30
N ARG A 42 -9.66 -4.07 -9.49
CA ARG A 42 -11.04 -4.42 -9.87
C ARG A 42 -11.11 -5.21 -11.18
N GLU A 43 -10.30 -4.88 -12.18
CA GLU A 43 -10.23 -5.62 -13.45
C GLU A 43 -9.80 -7.08 -13.23
N ARG A 44 -9.05 -7.34 -12.15
CA ARG A 44 -8.59 -8.67 -11.74
C ARG A 44 -9.44 -9.33 -10.67
N ARG A 45 -10.60 -8.74 -10.32
CA ARG A 45 -11.48 -9.19 -9.25
C ARG A 45 -10.80 -9.21 -7.88
N VAL A 46 -9.95 -8.24 -7.62
CA VAL A 46 -9.32 -8.00 -6.34
C VAL A 46 -9.86 -6.68 -5.79
N VAL A 47 -10.24 -6.67 -4.52
CA VAL A 47 -10.64 -5.48 -3.79
C VAL A 47 -9.39 -4.86 -3.20
N LEU A 48 -9.03 -3.67 -3.63
CA LEU A 48 -7.99 -2.88 -2.97
C LEU A 48 -8.64 -2.03 -1.86
N ARG A 49 -8.06 -2.05 -0.67
CA ARG A 49 -8.49 -1.25 0.48
C ARG A 49 -7.33 -0.42 1.00
N LEU A 50 -7.62 0.71 1.62
CA LEU A 50 -6.66 1.43 2.44
C LEU A 50 -6.85 1.06 3.90
N GLY A 51 -5.74 0.76 4.59
CA GLY A 51 -5.73 0.50 6.01
C GLY A 51 -6.12 1.75 6.82
N ASP A 52 -6.72 1.54 7.98
CA ASP A 52 -7.28 2.59 8.84
C ASP A 52 -6.24 3.61 9.33
N GLN A 53 -4.96 3.23 9.35
CA GLN A 53 -3.86 4.10 9.77
C GLN A 53 -3.30 4.93 8.61
N THR A 54 -3.84 4.77 7.38
CA THR A 54 -3.35 5.52 6.23
C THR A 54 -3.52 7.02 6.45
N TRP A 55 -2.37 7.69 6.54
CA TRP A 55 -2.29 9.15 6.65
C TRP A 55 -0.99 9.63 6.05
N ILE A 56 -1.08 10.40 4.97
CA ILE A 56 0.08 11.04 4.37
C ILE A 56 -0.25 12.46 3.93
N GLN A 57 0.53 13.41 4.46
CA GLN A 57 0.50 14.82 4.11
C GLN A 57 1.93 15.27 3.82
N GLY A 58 2.12 16.12 2.83
CA GLY A 58 3.43 16.58 2.40
C GLY A 58 3.58 16.49 0.89
N VAL A 59 4.80 16.68 0.43
CA VAL A 59 5.18 16.59 -0.99
C VAL A 59 6.25 15.53 -1.13
N LEU A 60 6.04 14.56 -2.00
CA LEU A 60 7.09 13.58 -2.32
C LEU A 60 8.26 14.27 -3.02
N THR A 61 9.44 14.14 -2.44
CA THR A 61 10.70 14.60 -3.05
C THR A 61 11.22 13.61 -4.09
N GLU A 62 10.88 12.33 -3.92
CA GLU A 62 11.26 11.22 -4.80
C GLU A 62 10.01 10.40 -5.23
N PRO A 63 9.03 11.01 -5.96
CA PRO A 63 7.77 10.34 -6.27
C PRO A 63 7.94 9.05 -7.08
N VAL A 64 8.93 8.98 -7.97
CA VAL A 64 9.23 7.78 -8.76
C VAL A 64 9.71 6.63 -7.88
N VAL A 65 10.54 6.91 -6.86
CA VAL A 65 10.99 5.89 -5.89
C VAL A 65 9.80 5.30 -5.15
N VAL A 66 8.96 6.17 -4.56
CA VAL A 66 7.81 5.75 -3.76
C VAL A 66 6.80 4.98 -4.60
N THR A 67 6.40 5.51 -5.75
CA THR A 67 5.40 4.85 -6.61
C THR A 67 5.92 3.55 -7.24
N THR A 68 7.24 3.44 -7.50
CA THR A 68 7.81 2.19 -8.02
C THR A 68 7.84 1.12 -6.94
N VAL A 69 8.26 1.44 -5.71
CA VAL A 69 8.27 0.48 -4.60
C VAL A 69 6.84 0.04 -4.28
N LEU A 70 5.93 0.99 -4.02
CA LEU A 70 4.52 0.71 -3.75
C LEU A 70 3.87 -0.09 -4.89
N GLY A 71 4.14 0.28 -6.15
CA GLY A 71 3.59 -0.41 -7.30
C GLY A 71 3.99 -1.87 -7.39
N ASN A 72 5.26 -2.19 -7.14
CA ASN A 72 5.72 -3.58 -7.15
C ASN A 72 5.09 -4.40 -6.01
N LEU A 73 4.93 -3.82 -4.82
CA LEU A 73 4.29 -4.49 -3.70
C LEU A 73 2.80 -4.74 -3.97
N VAL A 74 2.07 -3.72 -4.43
CA VAL A 74 0.64 -3.81 -4.76
C VAL A 74 0.40 -4.78 -5.91
N ASP A 75 1.20 -4.73 -6.99
CA ASP A 75 1.08 -5.67 -8.11
C ASP A 75 1.33 -7.12 -7.68
N ASN A 76 2.29 -7.32 -6.76
CA ASN A 76 2.53 -8.65 -6.18
C ASN A 76 1.32 -9.13 -5.37
N GLY A 77 0.74 -8.27 -4.53
CA GLY A 77 -0.45 -8.59 -3.75
C GLY A 77 -1.66 -8.88 -4.64
N ILE A 78 -1.93 -8.04 -5.65
CA ILE A 78 -3.02 -8.28 -6.61
C ILE A 78 -2.82 -9.60 -7.34
N ASP A 79 -1.61 -9.90 -7.77
CA ASP A 79 -1.30 -11.17 -8.43
C ASP A 79 -1.49 -12.39 -7.49
N ALA A 80 -1.13 -12.25 -6.21
CA ALA A 80 -1.27 -13.32 -5.22
C ALA A 80 -2.75 -13.54 -4.83
N ALA A 81 -3.49 -12.46 -4.65
CA ALA A 81 -4.91 -12.48 -4.30
C ALA A 81 -5.84 -12.87 -5.47
N SER A 82 -5.34 -12.79 -6.73
CA SER A 82 -6.13 -13.16 -7.92
C SER A 82 -6.39 -14.66 -7.92
N GLY A 83 -7.60 -15.06 -7.57
CA GLY A 83 -8.05 -16.45 -7.57
C GLY A 83 -8.61 -16.91 -8.92
N PRO A 84 -8.98 -18.20 -9.04
CA PRO A 84 -9.64 -18.75 -10.22
C PRO A 84 -11.02 -18.12 -10.43
N ASP A 85 -11.46 -18.09 -11.70
CA ASP A 85 -12.78 -17.55 -12.07
C ASP A 85 -13.91 -18.23 -11.28
N GLY A 86 -14.79 -17.40 -10.66
CA GLY A 86 -15.95 -17.85 -9.90
C GLY A 86 -15.76 -18.00 -8.39
N GLY A 87 -14.56 -17.75 -7.87
CA GLY A 87 -14.30 -17.65 -6.43
C GLY A 87 -14.73 -16.30 -5.82
N GLN A 88 -14.57 -16.16 -4.50
CA GLN A 88 -14.72 -14.86 -3.85
C GLN A 88 -13.62 -13.90 -4.36
N PRO A 89 -13.89 -12.59 -4.45
CA PRO A 89 -12.87 -11.61 -4.76
C PRO A 89 -11.72 -11.70 -3.74
N GLY A 90 -10.49 -11.63 -4.24
CA GLY A 90 -9.34 -11.49 -3.36
C GLY A 90 -9.25 -10.07 -2.80
N GLU A 91 -8.46 -9.89 -1.74
CA GLU A 91 -8.27 -8.59 -1.09
C GLU A 91 -6.79 -8.22 -1.05
N VAL A 92 -6.51 -6.93 -1.21
CA VAL A 92 -5.21 -6.32 -0.96
C VAL A 92 -5.44 -5.08 -0.11
N GLU A 93 -4.80 -5.03 1.05
CA GLU A 93 -4.81 -3.87 1.91
C GLU A 93 -3.49 -3.11 1.77
N VAL A 94 -3.59 -1.80 1.61
CA VAL A 94 -2.45 -0.89 1.50
C VAL A 94 -2.53 0.13 2.61
N GLU A 95 -1.48 0.26 3.38
CA GLU A 95 -1.35 1.32 4.37
C GLU A 95 -0.14 2.19 4.05
N VAL A 96 -0.34 3.51 4.07
CA VAL A 96 0.71 4.49 3.80
C VAL A 96 0.73 5.52 4.91
N ILE A 97 1.86 5.61 5.61
CA ILE A 97 2.02 6.48 6.77
C ILE A 97 3.24 7.38 6.57
N ALA A 98 3.06 8.67 6.86
CA ALA A 98 4.16 9.62 6.98
C ALA A 98 4.72 9.64 8.40
N ASP A 99 6.04 9.46 8.54
CA ASP A 99 6.79 9.59 9.78
C ASP A 99 7.98 10.55 9.54
N GLY A 100 7.76 11.83 9.80
CA GLY A 100 8.70 12.88 9.45
C GLY A 100 8.93 12.96 7.94
N ASP A 101 10.18 12.77 7.52
CA ASP A 101 10.58 12.70 6.11
C ASP A 101 10.47 11.30 5.49
N THR A 102 10.06 10.33 6.30
CA THR A 102 9.99 8.91 5.93
C THR A 102 8.57 8.53 5.52
N VAL A 103 8.45 7.76 4.45
CA VAL A 103 7.21 7.08 4.07
C VAL A 103 7.32 5.61 4.46
N LEU A 104 6.36 5.15 5.26
CA LEU A 104 6.15 3.73 5.56
C LEU A 104 5.00 3.22 4.71
N VAL A 105 5.20 2.07 4.08
CA VAL A 105 4.20 1.39 3.27
C VAL A 105 4.03 -0.02 3.80
N THR A 106 2.79 -0.44 4.06
CA THR A 106 2.44 -1.83 4.35
C THR A 106 1.50 -2.32 3.26
N VAL A 107 1.73 -3.51 2.73
CA VAL A 107 0.85 -4.17 1.76
C VAL A 107 0.61 -5.59 2.20
N GLY A 108 -0.64 -5.90 2.54
CA GLY A 108 -1.13 -7.24 2.85
C GLY A 108 -1.99 -7.78 1.72
N ASP A 109 -1.95 -9.08 1.48
CA ASP A 109 -2.79 -9.75 0.49
C ASP A 109 -3.54 -10.94 1.09
N SER A 110 -4.62 -11.37 0.45
CA SER A 110 -5.39 -12.56 0.82
C SER A 110 -4.97 -13.80 0.04
N GLY A 111 -3.77 -13.80 -0.51
CA GLY A 111 -3.25 -14.92 -1.29
C GLY A 111 -2.81 -16.11 -0.45
N PRO A 112 -2.13 -17.09 -1.04
CA PRO A 112 -1.71 -18.31 -0.35
C PRO A 112 -0.51 -18.10 0.61
N GLY A 113 0.03 -16.88 0.74
CA GLY A 113 1.24 -16.61 1.49
C GLY A 113 2.53 -17.04 0.76
N ILE A 114 3.63 -17.00 1.50
CA ILE A 114 4.98 -17.31 1.02
C ILE A 114 5.33 -18.75 1.40
N ALA A 115 5.69 -19.56 0.42
CA ALA A 115 6.00 -20.99 0.59
C ALA A 115 7.51 -21.29 0.71
N PHE A 116 8.35 -20.29 0.93
CA PHE A 116 9.80 -20.44 1.11
C PHE A 116 10.14 -20.71 2.58
N GLU A 117 11.20 -21.50 2.83
CA GLU A 117 11.73 -21.70 4.18
C GLU A 117 12.30 -20.40 4.78
N ASP A 118 12.97 -19.60 3.93
CA ASP A 118 13.39 -18.24 4.26
C ASP A 118 12.52 -17.25 3.48
N ALA A 119 11.77 -16.43 4.20
CA ALA A 119 10.91 -15.41 3.59
C ALA A 119 11.71 -14.39 2.75
N ASP A 120 12.99 -14.17 3.06
CA ASP A 120 13.88 -13.28 2.31
C ASP A 120 14.21 -13.79 0.91
N ASP A 121 14.04 -15.09 0.64
CA ASP A 121 14.27 -15.68 -0.68
C ASP A 121 13.33 -15.09 -1.76
N VAL A 122 12.18 -14.51 -1.37
CA VAL A 122 11.28 -13.83 -2.33
C VAL A 122 11.91 -12.62 -3.01
N PHE A 123 12.95 -12.03 -2.41
CA PHE A 123 13.69 -10.90 -2.98
C PHE A 123 14.85 -11.30 -3.89
N ALA A 124 15.12 -12.59 -4.05
CA ALA A 124 16.15 -13.05 -4.98
C ALA A 124 15.69 -12.85 -6.44
N GLU A 125 16.61 -12.40 -7.30
CA GLU A 125 16.31 -12.15 -8.70
C GLU A 125 15.88 -13.43 -9.42
N GLY A 126 14.76 -13.35 -10.17
CA GLY A 126 14.25 -14.47 -10.95
C GLY A 126 13.47 -15.52 -10.14
N VAL A 127 13.31 -15.33 -8.85
CA VAL A 127 12.45 -16.18 -8.02
C VAL A 127 10.99 -15.85 -8.27
N THR A 128 10.22 -16.84 -8.68
CA THR A 128 8.76 -16.72 -8.86
C THR A 128 8.12 -18.08 -8.66
N THR A 129 7.04 -18.13 -7.92
CA THR A 129 6.20 -19.31 -7.75
C THR A 129 5.19 -19.51 -8.87
N LYS A 130 5.13 -18.57 -9.84
CA LYS A 130 4.11 -18.58 -10.91
C LYS A 130 4.48 -19.50 -12.07
N PRO A 131 3.56 -20.38 -12.52
CA PRO A 131 3.78 -21.22 -13.70
C PRO A 131 3.94 -20.34 -14.96
N GLY A 132 4.95 -20.62 -15.78
CA GLY A 132 5.21 -19.93 -17.06
C GLY A 132 6.25 -18.81 -17.00
N ALA A 133 7.03 -18.69 -15.96
CA ALA A 133 8.00 -17.60 -15.71
C ALA A 133 9.29 -17.63 -16.57
N HIS A 134 9.38 -18.45 -17.60
CA HIS A 134 10.59 -18.58 -18.45
C HIS A 134 10.64 -17.58 -19.61
N VAL A 135 9.97 -16.43 -19.49
CA VAL A 135 10.04 -15.37 -20.50
C VAL A 135 11.12 -14.37 -20.07
N PRO A 136 12.16 -14.10 -20.90
CA PRO A 136 13.15 -13.07 -20.60
C PRO A 136 12.49 -11.70 -20.40
N GLY A 137 12.68 -11.10 -19.22
CA GLY A 137 12.09 -9.80 -18.84
C GLY A 137 10.74 -9.87 -18.12
N GLY A 138 10.20 -11.07 -17.79
CA GLY A 138 8.93 -11.23 -17.13
C GLY A 138 9.03 -11.90 -15.76
N ARG A 139 8.30 -11.36 -14.79
CA ARG A 139 7.89 -11.93 -13.49
C ARG A 139 8.99 -12.54 -12.60
N GLY A 140 9.05 -12.08 -11.38
CA GLY A 140 10.05 -12.48 -10.38
C GLY A 140 11.12 -11.42 -10.12
N MET A 141 11.04 -10.24 -10.75
CA MET A 141 11.96 -9.12 -10.50
C MET A 141 11.34 -7.97 -9.68
N GLY A 142 10.01 -7.94 -9.52
CA GLY A 142 9.32 -6.83 -8.89
C GLY A 142 9.75 -6.59 -7.44
N LEU A 143 9.74 -7.62 -6.62
CA LEU A 143 10.14 -7.53 -5.21
C LEU A 143 11.63 -7.24 -5.06
N ALA A 144 12.49 -7.89 -5.85
CA ALA A 144 13.93 -7.62 -5.86
C ALA A 144 14.20 -6.17 -6.25
N LEU A 145 13.53 -5.65 -7.27
CA LEU A 145 13.63 -4.26 -7.71
C LEU A 145 13.12 -3.28 -6.63
N ALA A 146 11.96 -3.58 -6.02
CA ALA A 146 11.43 -2.76 -4.94
C ALA A 146 12.44 -2.61 -3.79
N ARG A 147 13.01 -3.73 -3.33
CA ARG A 147 14.03 -3.73 -2.26
C ARG A 147 15.30 -2.99 -2.69
N GLN A 148 15.76 -3.18 -3.92
CA GLN A 148 16.93 -2.48 -4.44
C GLN A 148 16.71 -0.96 -4.50
N ILE A 149 15.53 -0.50 -4.92
CA ILE A 149 15.18 0.91 -4.99
C ILE A 149 15.05 1.50 -3.59
N ALA A 150 14.39 0.82 -2.66
CA ALA A 150 14.28 1.27 -1.27
C ALA A 150 15.67 1.47 -0.62
N ARG A 151 16.58 0.54 -0.86
CA ARG A 151 17.96 0.62 -0.35
C ARG A 151 18.78 1.79 -0.90
N ARG A 152 18.47 2.27 -2.11
CA ARG A 152 19.14 3.46 -2.70
C ARG A 152 18.85 4.73 -1.92
N VAL A 153 17.70 4.82 -1.28
CA VAL A 153 17.33 5.96 -0.42
C VAL A 153 17.57 5.70 1.07
N GLY A 154 18.35 4.64 1.39
CA GLY A 154 18.67 4.28 2.78
C GLY A 154 17.55 3.56 3.53
N GLY A 155 16.54 3.08 2.82
CA GLY A 155 15.45 2.26 3.33
C GLY A 155 15.63 0.76 3.12
N ASP A 156 14.57 0.00 3.28
CA ASP A 156 14.50 -1.42 2.92
C ASP A 156 13.06 -1.86 2.66
N VAL A 157 12.92 -3.08 2.11
CA VAL A 157 11.66 -3.82 1.98
C VAL A 157 11.85 -5.18 2.62
N TRP A 158 10.90 -5.61 3.44
CA TRP A 158 10.96 -6.91 4.11
C TRP A 158 9.58 -7.56 4.18
N VAL A 159 9.56 -8.84 4.49
CA VAL A 159 8.35 -9.60 4.81
C VAL A 159 8.08 -9.42 6.30
N ALA A 160 6.94 -8.84 6.66
CA ALA A 160 6.50 -8.71 8.05
C ALA A 160 5.73 -9.96 8.50
N ASP A 161 4.95 -10.55 7.59
CA ASP A 161 4.27 -11.82 7.79
C ASP A 161 4.34 -12.63 6.49
N ALA A 162 4.77 -13.87 6.58
CA ALA A 162 4.83 -14.76 5.41
C ALA A 162 3.45 -15.33 5.05
N GLY A 163 2.45 -15.18 5.91
CA GLY A 163 1.16 -15.82 5.75
C GLY A 163 1.30 -17.35 5.80
N GLY A 164 0.43 -18.00 5.08
CA GLY A 164 0.39 -19.45 5.04
C GLY A 164 -0.84 -19.97 5.78
N ARG A 165 -0.93 -21.28 5.92
CA ARG A 165 -2.10 -21.90 6.54
C ARG A 165 -2.19 -21.45 7.98
N GLY A 166 -3.05 -20.47 8.24
CA GLY A 166 -3.54 -20.17 9.57
C GLY A 166 -4.02 -21.45 10.23
N SER A 167 -3.90 -21.51 11.54
CA SER A 167 -4.55 -22.53 12.34
C SER A 167 -6.00 -22.64 11.88
N ALA A 168 -6.59 -23.82 11.85
CA ALA A 168 -7.96 -24.09 11.37
C ALA A 168 -9.07 -23.30 12.09
N ASP A 169 -8.71 -22.42 13.01
CA ASP A 169 -9.56 -21.55 13.83
C ASP A 169 -9.47 -20.04 13.47
N ASP A 170 -8.57 -19.64 12.55
CA ASP A 170 -8.43 -18.23 12.14
C ASP A 170 -9.15 -18.02 10.81
N ASP A 171 -10.26 -17.29 10.85
CA ASP A 171 -11.07 -16.82 9.69
C ASP A 171 -10.35 -15.71 8.89
N GLU A 172 -9.07 -15.41 9.17
CA GLU A 172 -8.32 -14.40 8.44
C GLU A 172 -7.62 -14.98 7.20
N PRO A 173 -7.65 -14.24 6.08
CA PRO A 173 -6.96 -14.63 4.86
C PRO A 173 -5.46 -14.74 5.15
N GLY A 174 -4.89 -15.93 4.99
CA GLY A 174 -3.52 -16.25 5.31
C GLY A 174 -2.51 -15.76 4.27
N GLY A 175 -2.66 -14.55 3.76
CA GLY A 175 -1.77 -13.94 2.78
C GLY A 175 -0.49 -13.35 3.38
N ALA A 176 0.40 -12.86 2.53
CA ALA A 176 1.65 -12.26 2.97
C ALA A 176 1.50 -10.77 3.27
N VAL A 177 2.30 -10.26 4.20
CA VAL A 177 2.42 -8.83 4.51
C VAL A 177 3.84 -8.37 4.24
N PHE A 178 3.95 -7.40 3.36
CA PHE A 178 5.21 -6.72 3.03
C PHE A 178 5.23 -5.32 3.63
N VAL A 179 6.40 -4.90 4.10
CA VAL A 179 6.62 -3.54 4.59
C VAL A 179 7.79 -2.92 3.85
N ALA A 180 7.64 -1.64 3.47
CA ALA A 180 8.72 -0.81 2.95
C ALA A 180 8.91 0.42 3.83
N ARG A 181 10.17 0.77 4.12
CA ARG A 181 10.55 2.03 4.75
C ARG A 181 11.39 2.84 3.78
N LEU A 182 10.96 4.06 3.51
CA LEU A 182 11.57 4.96 2.52
C LEU A 182 11.89 6.30 3.20
N PRO A 183 13.10 6.47 3.77
CA PRO A 183 13.50 7.73 4.41
C PRO A 183 13.87 8.81 3.39
N GLY A 184 13.69 10.08 3.77
CA GLY A 184 14.10 11.24 2.99
C GLY A 184 13.30 11.46 1.70
N VAL A 185 12.13 10.81 1.56
CA VAL A 185 11.33 10.88 0.33
C VAL A 185 10.11 11.82 0.46
N LEU A 186 9.88 12.39 1.64
CA LEU A 186 8.76 13.27 1.94
C LEU A 186 9.26 14.59 2.52
N ALA A 187 8.82 15.70 1.97
CA ALA A 187 8.96 17.02 2.58
C ALA A 187 7.64 17.42 3.25
N PRO A 188 7.68 17.95 4.48
CA PRO A 188 6.47 18.45 5.14
C PRO A 188 5.89 19.63 4.35
N THR A 189 4.58 19.85 4.46
CA THR A 189 3.96 21.09 4.02
C THR A 189 4.15 22.17 5.09
N ASP A 190 4.50 23.39 4.69
CA ASP A 190 4.74 24.54 5.59
C ASP A 190 3.50 25.02 6.38
N GLU A 191 2.39 24.29 6.36
CA GLU A 191 1.14 24.69 7.05
C GLU A 191 1.18 24.47 8.57
N ALA A 192 2.28 23.99 9.16
CA ALA A 192 2.38 23.68 10.59
C ALA A 192 2.93 24.84 11.46
N GLU A 193 3.27 26.03 10.92
CA GLU A 193 3.91 27.11 11.68
C GLU A 193 3.01 28.28 12.08
N ASP A 194 1.70 28.31 11.76
CA ASP A 194 0.85 29.51 11.99
C ASP A 194 0.04 29.50 13.30
N ASP A 195 0.22 28.54 14.19
CA ASP A 195 -0.52 28.49 15.47
C ASP A 195 0.25 29.09 16.69
N SER A 196 1.40 29.76 16.48
CA SER A 196 2.21 30.30 17.60
C SER A 196 2.14 31.83 17.79
N TYR A 197 1.32 32.56 17.03
CA TYR A 197 1.18 34.02 17.18
C TYR A 197 -0.24 34.43 17.55
N SER A 198 -0.67 34.18 18.77
CA SER A 198 -1.81 34.86 19.39
C SER A 198 -1.69 34.93 20.92
N GLN A 199 -0.59 35.48 21.40
CA GLN A 199 -0.54 35.99 22.77
C GLN A 199 -0.30 37.49 22.67
N THR A 200 -1.38 38.25 22.39
CA THR A 200 -1.42 39.68 22.51
C THR A 200 -1.35 40.07 24.01
N ASP A 201 -0.23 40.66 24.39
CA ASP A 201 -0.07 41.44 25.60
C ASP A 201 -1.18 42.50 25.69
N GLU A 202 -2.05 42.40 26.69
CA GLU A 202 -2.87 43.52 27.14
C GLU A 202 -1.98 44.50 27.93
N PRO A 203 -1.92 45.77 27.57
CA PRO A 203 -1.29 46.77 28.42
C PRO A 203 -2.21 47.09 29.60
N GLY A 204 -1.76 46.74 30.80
CA GLY A 204 -2.40 47.10 32.03
C GLY A 204 -2.61 48.61 32.18
N VAL A 205 -3.85 49.02 32.36
CA VAL A 205 -4.23 50.36 32.84
C VAL A 205 -4.21 50.31 34.35
N THR A 206 -3.34 51.09 34.97
CA THR A 206 -3.35 51.37 36.42
C THR A 206 -3.80 52.80 36.61
N PRO A 207 -4.59 53.12 37.66
CA PRO A 207 -5.33 54.35 37.94
C PRO A 207 -4.48 55.58 38.28
#